data_c760c2e874ce8d636c1a6fcff9d2a916
#
_entry.id   c760c2e874ce8d636c1a6fcff9d2a916
#
_cell.length_a   1.000
_cell.length_b   1.000
_cell.length_c   1.000
_cell.angle_alpha   90.00
_cell.angle_beta   90.00
_cell.angle_gamma   90.00
#
_symmetry.space_group_name_H-M   'P 1'
#
loop_
_entity.id
_entity.type
_entity.pdbx_description
1 polymer ?
#
loop_
_entity_poly.entity_id
_entity_poly.type
_entity_poly.pdbx_seq_one_letter_code
_entity_poly.pdbx_strand_id
1 'polypeptide(L)'
;PKVDAGDPNLKINWNPLPESLAVLRMARQQKAVRNSILGVSWFWFVGTVLTSQLPAYAVTNLGGEPTLYIFALALFSVGTGVGSLLCEKLSARTVEIGLVPLGAFGMTAFLLDLYFARSGEATAHGLTIGTFLQQPGSIRIVIDLIGIGLFTGIFVVPLFALIQSRTPKSEMSRVFAALNIQNSGFIVGAAMIALATQKFLHWTIPQLFLALAIANAVVSIYIFTIVPEFLMRFLSWVMVRGLYRLRLHGIEANVPDEGAALI
;
A
#
# COMPACT_ATOMS: atom_id res chain seq x y z
N PRO A 1 -6.70 14.02 -33.73
CA PRO A 1 -7.57 12.94 -34.12
C PRO A 1 -8.98 13.24 -33.63
N LYS A 2 -9.97 13.26 -34.57
CA LYS A 2 -11.38 13.33 -34.18
C LYS A 2 -11.73 11.99 -33.56
N VAL A 3 -12.03 12.00 -32.27
CA VAL A 3 -12.57 10.82 -31.58
C VAL A 3 -14.09 10.92 -31.72
N ASP A 4 -14.71 9.86 -32.24
CA ASP A 4 -16.17 9.77 -32.33
C ASP A 4 -16.79 9.83 -30.93
N ALA A 5 -17.94 10.49 -30.80
CA ALA A 5 -18.68 10.55 -29.55
C ALA A 5 -19.04 9.13 -29.10
N GLY A 6 -18.65 8.75 -27.89
CA GLY A 6 -18.87 7.39 -27.37
C GLY A 6 -20.35 7.01 -27.23
N ASP A 7 -21.21 7.98 -26.97
CA ASP A 7 -22.67 7.84 -26.95
C ASP A 7 -23.31 9.21 -27.26
N PRO A 8 -23.81 9.42 -28.49
CA PRO A 8 -24.43 10.68 -28.90
C PRO A 8 -25.77 10.97 -28.16
N ASN A 9 -26.37 9.97 -27.53
CA ASN A 9 -27.67 10.10 -26.84
C ASN A 9 -27.54 10.13 -25.31
N LEU A 10 -26.31 10.27 -24.78
CA LEU A 10 -26.03 10.28 -23.35
C LEU A 10 -26.78 11.44 -22.67
N LYS A 11 -27.76 11.12 -21.84
CA LYS A 11 -28.43 12.10 -20.97
C LYS A 11 -27.66 12.25 -19.67
N ILE A 12 -27.19 13.47 -19.41
CA ILE A 12 -26.48 13.77 -18.15
C ILE A 12 -27.50 13.72 -17.00
N ASN A 13 -27.30 12.81 -16.07
CA ASN A 13 -28.05 12.77 -14.81
C ASN A 13 -27.33 13.66 -13.78
N TRP A 14 -27.95 14.76 -13.40
CA TRP A 14 -27.38 15.70 -12.43
C TRP A 14 -27.37 15.18 -10.99
N ASN A 15 -28.05 14.06 -10.71
CA ASN A 15 -27.93 13.41 -9.42
C ASN A 15 -26.74 12.43 -9.41
N PRO A 16 -25.64 12.74 -8.68
CA PRO A 16 -24.43 11.91 -8.72
C PRO A 16 -24.61 10.58 -7.96
N LEU A 17 -25.57 10.46 -7.04
CA LEU A 17 -25.71 9.30 -6.17
C LEU A 17 -26.07 8.01 -6.93
N PRO A 18 -27.11 7.98 -7.80
CA PRO A 18 -27.46 6.77 -8.55
C PRO A 18 -26.34 6.31 -9.48
N GLU A 19 -25.68 7.25 -10.16
CA GLU A 19 -24.55 6.96 -11.05
C GLU A 19 -23.35 6.41 -10.30
N SER A 20 -23.00 7.01 -9.16
CA SER A 20 -21.91 6.53 -8.29
C SER A 20 -22.18 5.10 -7.81
N LEU A 21 -23.41 4.82 -7.40
CA LEU A 21 -23.81 3.48 -6.96
C LEU A 21 -23.81 2.46 -8.11
N ALA A 22 -24.25 2.88 -9.31
CA ALA A 22 -24.22 2.03 -10.50
C ALA A 22 -22.79 1.65 -10.90
N VAL A 23 -21.89 2.63 -10.91
CA VAL A 23 -20.47 2.44 -11.22
C VAL A 23 -19.79 1.55 -10.16
N LEU A 24 -20.04 1.76 -8.89
CA LEU A 24 -19.56 0.88 -7.81
C LEU A 24 -20.07 -0.54 -7.94
N ARG A 25 -21.36 -0.72 -8.31
CA ARG A 25 -21.95 -2.05 -8.50
C ARG A 25 -21.34 -2.77 -9.70
N MET A 26 -21.11 -2.06 -10.80
CA MET A 26 -20.44 -2.60 -11.98
C MET A 26 -19.01 -3.07 -11.66
N ALA A 27 -18.22 -2.25 -11.00
CA ALA A 27 -16.83 -2.58 -10.62
C ALA A 27 -16.74 -3.79 -9.67
N ARG A 28 -17.83 -4.11 -8.96
CA ARG A 28 -17.90 -5.28 -8.05
C ARG A 28 -18.22 -6.61 -8.73
N GLN A 29 -18.57 -6.62 -10.02
CA GLN A 29 -18.97 -7.85 -10.73
C GLN A 29 -17.78 -8.83 -10.86
N GLN A 30 -16.59 -8.34 -11.16
CA GLN A 30 -15.40 -9.19 -11.23
C GLN A 30 -14.71 -9.24 -9.85
N LYS A 31 -14.63 -10.44 -9.27
CA LYS A 31 -14.03 -10.64 -7.93
C LYS A 31 -12.59 -10.11 -7.84
N ALA A 32 -11.77 -10.32 -8.88
CA ALA A 32 -10.38 -9.86 -8.90
C ALA A 32 -10.30 -8.33 -8.89
N VAL A 33 -11.08 -7.63 -9.74
CA VAL A 33 -11.13 -6.16 -9.81
C VAL A 33 -11.65 -5.58 -8.49
N ARG A 34 -12.75 -6.15 -7.96
CA ARG A 34 -13.31 -5.72 -6.66
C ARG A 34 -12.28 -5.80 -5.52
N ASN A 35 -11.58 -6.93 -5.40
CA ASN A 35 -10.60 -7.13 -4.34
C ASN A 35 -9.40 -6.19 -4.50
N SER A 36 -8.98 -5.93 -5.75
CA SER A 36 -7.91 -4.96 -6.02
C SER A 36 -8.32 -3.53 -5.68
N ILE A 37 -9.56 -3.13 -6.00
CA ILE A 37 -10.10 -1.83 -5.61
C ILE A 37 -10.12 -1.70 -4.09
N LEU A 38 -10.58 -2.74 -3.35
CA LEU A 38 -10.53 -2.75 -1.88
C LEU A 38 -9.11 -2.62 -1.34
N GLY A 39 -8.14 -3.32 -1.94
CA GLY A 39 -6.74 -3.22 -1.55
C GLY A 39 -6.16 -1.81 -1.80
N VAL A 40 -6.43 -1.21 -2.96
CA VAL A 40 -6.02 0.18 -3.24
C VAL A 40 -6.68 1.17 -2.27
N SER A 41 -7.96 0.97 -1.95
CA SER A 41 -8.65 1.81 -0.95
C SER A 41 -8.07 1.64 0.45
N TRP A 42 -7.65 0.42 0.81
CA TRP A 42 -6.93 0.16 2.05
C TRP A 42 -5.57 0.86 2.09
N PHE A 43 -4.82 0.85 0.99
CA PHE A 43 -3.60 1.66 0.86
C PHE A 43 -3.85 3.15 1.16
N TRP A 44 -4.91 3.74 0.60
CA TRP A 44 -5.27 5.13 0.86
C TRP A 44 -5.67 5.36 2.32
N PHE A 45 -6.36 4.38 2.94
CA PHE A 45 -6.68 4.44 4.36
C PHE A 45 -5.42 4.50 5.23
N VAL A 46 -4.50 3.55 5.04
CA VAL A 46 -3.24 3.48 5.80
C VAL A 46 -2.39 4.74 5.57
N GLY A 47 -2.24 5.14 4.31
CA GLY A 47 -1.50 6.35 3.94
C GLY A 47 -2.08 7.61 4.56
N THR A 48 -3.41 7.74 4.59
CA THR A 48 -4.08 8.90 5.20
C THR A 48 -3.88 8.94 6.70
N VAL A 49 -4.07 7.82 7.42
CA VAL A 49 -3.81 7.78 8.86
C VAL A 49 -2.37 8.17 9.16
N LEU A 50 -1.41 7.53 8.48
CA LEU A 50 0.01 7.79 8.72
C LEU A 50 0.36 9.26 8.43
N THR A 51 0.09 9.75 7.23
CA THR A 51 0.51 11.09 6.79
C THR A 51 -0.19 12.22 7.53
N SER A 52 -1.45 12.04 7.93
CA SER A 52 -2.18 13.03 8.75
C SER A 52 -1.62 13.16 10.17
N GLN A 53 -1.02 12.11 10.71
CA GLN A 53 -0.45 12.11 12.06
C GLN A 53 1.04 12.46 12.11
N LEU A 54 1.75 12.36 10.99
CA LEU A 54 3.20 12.68 10.95
C LEU A 54 3.56 14.06 11.48
N PRO A 55 2.81 15.17 11.23
CA PRO A 55 3.15 16.47 11.77
C PRO A 55 3.15 16.48 13.30
N ALA A 56 2.09 15.97 13.91
CA ALA A 56 1.98 15.88 15.36
C ALA A 56 3.00 14.89 15.95
N TYR A 57 3.20 13.72 15.30
CA TYR A 57 4.20 12.74 15.71
C TYR A 57 5.62 13.33 15.73
N ALA A 58 5.99 14.09 14.69
CA ALA A 58 7.30 14.73 14.62
C ALA A 58 7.55 15.70 15.79
N VAL A 59 6.53 16.43 16.22
CA VAL A 59 6.64 17.39 17.32
C VAL A 59 6.54 16.70 18.67
N THR A 60 5.52 15.89 18.90
CA THR A 60 5.20 15.34 20.23
C THR A 60 6.06 14.14 20.61
N ASN A 61 6.32 13.24 19.64
CA ASN A 61 7.04 12.01 19.90
C ASN A 61 8.52 12.08 19.52
N LEU A 62 8.86 12.79 18.43
CA LEU A 62 10.25 12.92 18.00
C LEU A 62 10.92 14.19 18.54
N GLY A 63 10.15 15.17 19.06
CA GLY A 63 10.67 16.42 19.61
C GLY A 63 11.24 17.38 18.55
N GLY A 64 10.88 17.20 17.30
CA GLY A 64 11.43 17.94 16.18
C GLY A 64 10.74 19.28 15.91
N GLU A 65 11.45 20.12 15.18
CA GLU A 65 10.88 21.29 14.53
C GLU A 65 9.97 20.88 13.34
N PRO A 66 9.17 21.81 12.77
CA PRO A 66 8.33 21.52 11.60
C PRO A 66 9.09 20.92 10.39
N THR A 67 10.38 21.22 10.27
CA THR A 67 11.28 20.66 9.23
C THR A 67 11.44 19.14 9.37
N LEU A 68 11.36 18.59 10.59
CA LEU A 68 11.45 17.16 10.84
C LEU A 68 10.24 16.39 10.27
N TYR A 69 9.06 17.01 10.30
CA TYR A 69 7.88 16.45 9.61
C TYR A 69 8.10 16.33 8.09
N ILE A 70 8.64 17.38 7.47
CA ILE A 70 8.92 17.39 6.02
C ILE A 70 9.94 16.28 5.68
N PHE A 71 10.95 16.11 6.52
CA PHE A 71 11.93 15.04 6.37
C PHE A 71 11.27 13.65 6.51
N ALA A 72 10.44 13.43 7.52
CA ALA A 72 9.72 12.17 7.71
C ALA A 72 8.81 11.84 6.51
N LEU A 73 8.09 12.84 5.98
CA LEU A 73 7.27 12.69 4.79
C LEU A 73 8.11 12.37 3.54
N ALA A 74 9.28 13.00 3.41
CA ALA A 74 10.22 12.72 2.31
C ALA A 74 10.75 11.29 2.38
N LEU A 75 11.10 10.77 3.56
CA LEU A 75 11.54 9.39 3.76
C LEU A 75 10.47 8.39 3.32
N PHE A 76 9.23 8.58 3.76
CA PHE A 76 8.10 7.76 3.34
C PHE A 76 7.88 7.82 1.82
N SER A 77 7.94 9.02 1.23
CA SER A 77 7.72 9.22 -0.21
C SER A 77 8.83 8.57 -1.05
N VAL A 78 10.09 8.73 -0.64
CA VAL A 78 11.24 8.07 -1.29
C VAL A 78 11.11 6.56 -1.18
N GLY A 79 10.75 6.05 0.01
CA GLY A 79 10.47 4.63 0.20
C GLY A 79 9.41 4.12 -0.79
N THR A 80 8.29 4.83 -0.91
CA THR A 80 7.19 4.47 -1.83
C THR A 80 7.65 4.46 -3.29
N GLY A 81 8.42 5.46 -3.70
CA GLY A 81 9.00 5.52 -5.05
C GLY A 81 9.93 4.35 -5.33
N VAL A 82 10.86 4.06 -4.41
CA VAL A 82 11.78 2.91 -4.51
C VAL A 82 11.01 1.59 -4.54
N GLY A 83 10.01 1.42 -3.67
CA GLY A 83 9.17 0.23 -3.62
C GLY A 83 8.41 -0.01 -4.92
N SER A 84 7.88 1.06 -5.53
CA SER A 84 7.19 0.99 -6.81
C SER A 84 8.13 0.54 -7.95
N LEU A 85 9.34 1.09 -8.00
CA LEU A 85 10.37 0.69 -8.98
C LEU A 85 10.86 -0.74 -8.75
N LEU A 86 11.01 -1.15 -7.49
CA LEU A 86 11.39 -2.51 -7.15
C LEU A 86 10.30 -3.51 -7.57
N CYS A 87 9.03 -3.14 -7.43
CA CYS A 87 7.91 -3.97 -7.86
C CYS A 87 8.01 -4.30 -9.36
N GLU A 88 8.34 -3.33 -10.22
CA GLU A 88 8.53 -3.57 -11.65
C GLU A 88 9.64 -4.59 -11.93
N LYS A 89 10.77 -4.49 -11.21
CA LYS A 89 11.88 -5.42 -11.35
C LYS A 89 11.57 -6.83 -10.82
N LEU A 90 10.85 -6.92 -9.69
CA LEU A 90 10.50 -8.18 -9.06
C LEU A 90 9.42 -8.94 -9.85
N SER A 91 8.52 -8.21 -10.53
CA SER A 91 7.45 -8.79 -11.34
C SER A 91 7.90 -9.23 -12.73
N ALA A 92 9.16 -9.02 -13.12
CA ALA A 92 9.69 -9.34 -14.45
C ALA A 92 8.77 -8.86 -15.60
N ARG A 93 8.12 -7.70 -15.43
CA ARG A 93 7.12 -7.09 -16.32
C ARG A 93 5.82 -7.88 -16.48
N THR A 94 5.55 -8.84 -15.61
CA THR A 94 4.27 -9.54 -15.50
C THR A 94 3.44 -9.02 -14.34
N VAL A 95 2.13 -9.30 -14.33
CA VAL A 95 1.27 -8.89 -13.20
C VAL A 95 1.43 -9.91 -12.06
N GLU A 96 2.45 -9.74 -11.24
CA GLU A 96 2.72 -10.62 -10.10
C GLU A 96 1.92 -10.18 -8.86
N ILE A 97 0.71 -10.72 -8.72
CA ILE A 97 -0.19 -10.49 -7.58
C ILE A 97 0.47 -10.92 -6.26
N GLY A 98 1.44 -11.78 -6.34
CA GLY A 98 2.20 -12.32 -5.25
C GLY A 98 3.02 -11.33 -4.45
N LEU A 99 3.30 -10.17 -4.99
CA LEU A 99 3.97 -9.10 -4.26
C LEU A 99 3.04 -8.38 -3.27
N VAL A 100 1.70 -8.46 -3.47
CA VAL A 100 0.73 -7.80 -2.60
C VAL A 100 0.80 -8.29 -1.14
N PRO A 101 0.80 -9.61 -0.86
CA PRO A 101 0.98 -10.11 0.50
C PRO A 101 2.33 -9.70 1.12
N LEU A 102 3.41 -9.72 0.33
CA LEU A 102 4.73 -9.29 0.78
C LEU A 102 4.71 -7.81 1.19
N GLY A 103 4.11 -6.95 0.36
CA GLY A 103 3.90 -5.54 0.66
C GLY A 103 3.10 -5.33 1.94
N ALA A 104 1.97 -6.01 2.08
CA ALA A 104 1.12 -5.92 3.26
C ALA A 104 1.83 -6.38 4.55
N PHE A 105 2.56 -7.49 4.48
CA PHE A 105 3.33 -7.99 5.62
C PHE A 105 4.47 -7.05 6.02
N GLY A 106 5.23 -6.53 5.03
CA GLY A 106 6.30 -5.59 5.28
C GLY A 106 5.78 -4.28 5.91
N MET A 107 4.66 -3.74 5.41
CA MET A 107 4.01 -2.58 6.05
C MET A 107 3.67 -2.87 7.51
N THR A 108 3.10 -4.05 7.82
CA THR A 108 2.79 -4.44 9.19
C THR A 108 4.04 -4.45 10.06
N ALA A 109 5.12 -5.08 9.58
CA ALA A 109 6.36 -5.21 10.34
C ALA A 109 6.96 -3.84 10.71
N PHE A 110 7.08 -2.94 9.74
CA PHE A 110 7.64 -1.61 9.98
C PHE A 110 6.70 -0.68 10.76
N LEU A 111 5.37 -0.80 10.61
CA LEU A 111 4.42 -0.06 11.47
C LEU A 111 4.51 -0.52 12.93
N LEU A 112 4.65 -1.83 13.17
CA LEU A 112 4.87 -2.37 14.51
C LEU A 112 6.22 -1.91 15.07
N ASP A 113 7.28 -1.94 14.25
CA ASP A 113 8.60 -1.52 14.68
C ASP A 113 8.63 -0.02 15.03
N LEU A 114 7.96 0.81 14.24
CA LEU A 114 7.80 2.24 14.50
C LEU A 114 7.13 2.52 15.86
N TYR A 115 6.11 1.71 16.23
CA TYR A 115 5.50 1.80 17.55
C TYR A 115 6.51 1.51 18.67
N PHE A 116 7.29 0.43 18.55
CA PHE A 116 8.28 0.06 19.55
C PHE A 116 9.50 0.98 19.56
N ALA A 117 9.82 1.61 18.44
CA ALA A 117 10.93 2.56 18.34
C ALA A 117 10.67 3.83 19.16
N ARG A 118 9.44 4.33 19.21
CA ARG A 118 9.09 5.56 19.91
C ARG A 118 7.61 5.60 20.32
N SER A 119 7.29 4.94 21.44
CA SER A 119 5.92 4.91 21.98
C SER A 119 5.62 6.03 22.97
N GLY A 120 6.64 6.70 23.52
CA GLY A 120 6.53 7.77 24.49
C GLY A 120 6.69 9.17 23.91
N GLU A 121 6.52 10.18 24.77
CA GLU A 121 6.79 11.57 24.43
C GLU A 121 8.30 11.84 24.27
N ALA A 122 8.62 12.88 23.51
CA ALA A 122 10.00 13.28 23.32
C ALA A 122 10.58 13.88 24.62
N THR A 123 11.81 13.50 24.94
CA THR A 123 12.55 14.04 26.08
C THR A 123 13.30 15.34 25.71
N ALA A 124 13.55 15.59 24.44
CA ALA A 124 14.17 16.80 23.89
C ALA A 124 13.21 17.44 22.88
N HIS A 125 13.21 18.76 22.79
CA HIS A 125 12.34 19.52 21.89
C HIS A 125 13.15 20.47 21.01
N GLY A 126 12.55 20.89 19.88
CA GLY A 126 13.20 21.81 18.95
C GLY A 126 14.37 21.18 18.18
N LEU A 127 14.30 19.87 17.96
CA LEU A 127 15.36 19.15 17.25
C LEU A 127 15.29 19.46 15.75
N THR A 128 16.42 19.92 15.21
CA THR A 128 16.64 19.95 13.77
C THR A 128 16.86 18.55 13.23
N ILE A 129 16.82 18.35 11.90
CA ILE A 129 17.10 17.04 11.26
C ILE A 129 18.48 16.51 11.73
N GLY A 130 19.50 17.37 11.75
CA GLY A 130 20.87 16.95 12.13
C GLY A 130 20.96 16.51 13.58
N THR A 131 20.35 17.25 14.52
CA THR A 131 20.35 16.89 15.95
C THR A 131 19.44 15.71 16.24
N PHE A 132 18.34 15.54 15.50
CA PHE A 132 17.50 14.35 15.58
C PHE A 132 18.28 13.10 15.19
N LEU A 133 19.01 13.10 14.08
CA LEU A 133 19.78 11.94 13.62
C LEU A 133 20.88 11.49 14.60
N GLN A 134 21.31 12.39 15.51
CA GLN A 134 22.24 12.08 16.59
C GLN A 134 21.57 11.46 17.82
N GLN A 135 20.24 11.47 17.89
CA GLN A 135 19.51 10.88 19.02
C GLN A 135 19.53 9.34 18.96
N PRO A 136 19.64 8.66 20.10
CA PRO A 136 19.51 7.20 20.14
C PRO A 136 18.17 6.73 19.54
N GLY A 137 18.23 5.77 18.64
CA GLY A 137 17.05 5.20 18.00
C GLY A 137 16.48 5.97 16.80
N SER A 138 17.00 7.16 16.47
CA SER A 138 16.54 7.95 15.31
C SER A 138 16.70 7.21 13.98
N ILE A 139 17.81 6.50 13.79
CA ILE A 139 18.09 5.72 12.58
C ILE A 139 17.05 4.60 12.39
N ARG A 140 16.59 3.97 13.48
CA ARG A 140 15.53 2.97 13.44
C ARG A 140 14.22 3.57 12.90
N ILE A 141 13.84 4.76 13.37
CA ILE A 141 12.67 5.49 12.88
C ILE A 141 12.80 5.86 11.39
N VAL A 142 14.00 6.28 10.96
CA VAL A 142 14.30 6.54 9.54
C VAL A 142 14.09 5.28 8.70
N ILE A 143 14.62 4.14 9.15
CA ILE A 143 14.47 2.85 8.47
C ILE A 143 13.00 2.44 8.43
N ASP A 144 12.26 2.63 9.53
CA ASP A 144 10.84 2.30 9.59
C ASP A 144 10.01 3.11 8.59
N LEU A 145 10.22 4.43 8.52
CA LEU A 145 9.49 5.29 7.59
C LEU A 145 9.79 4.96 6.13
N ILE A 146 11.06 4.71 5.79
CA ILE A 146 11.45 4.25 4.47
C ILE A 146 10.85 2.86 4.19
N GLY A 147 10.89 1.95 5.15
CA GLY A 147 10.36 0.59 5.04
C GLY A 147 8.85 0.58 4.83
N ILE A 148 8.10 1.36 5.62
CA ILE A 148 6.65 1.51 5.43
C ILE A 148 6.37 2.00 4.01
N GLY A 149 7.06 3.05 3.55
CA GLY A 149 6.92 3.57 2.19
C GLY A 149 7.24 2.50 1.13
N LEU A 150 8.37 1.82 1.24
CA LEU A 150 8.83 0.80 0.30
C LEU A 150 7.80 -0.31 0.14
N PHE A 151 7.33 -0.89 1.24
CA PHE A 151 6.34 -1.96 1.19
C PHE A 151 4.96 -1.47 0.77
N THR A 152 4.63 -0.21 1.01
CA THR A 152 3.45 0.46 0.48
C THR A 152 3.48 0.52 -1.05
N GLY A 153 4.62 0.86 -1.66
CA GLY A 153 4.83 0.83 -3.11
C GLY A 153 4.70 -0.58 -3.69
N ILE A 154 5.34 -1.57 -3.05
CA ILE A 154 5.24 -2.99 -3.45
C ILE A 154 3.81 -3.50 -3.35
N PHE A 155 3.03 -3.03 -2.38
CA PHE A 155 1.63 -3.42 -2.18
C PHE A 155 0.70 -2.88 -3.27
N VAL A 156 0.83 -1.59 -3.58
CA VAL A 156 -0.19 -0.90 -4.39
C VAL A 156 -0.02 -1.10 -5.89
N VAL A 157 1.21 -1.19 -6.39
CA VAL A 157 1.50 -1.27 -7.83
C VAL A 157 0.87 -2.50 -8.51
N PRO A 158 0.99 -3.74 -7.97
CA PRO A 158 0.37 -4.91 -8.60
C PRO A 158 -1.16 -4.83 -8.61
N LEU A 159 -1.77 -4.17 -7.62
CA LEU A 159 -3.22 -3.98 -7.55
C LEU A 159 -3.72 -3.08 -8.67
N PHE A 160 -3.02 -1.96 -8.95
CA PHE A 160 -3.34 -1.11 -10.10
C PHE A 160 -3.14 -1.84 -11.42
N ALA A 161 -2.04 -2.59 -11.58
CA ALA A 161 -1.77 -3.39 -12.76
C ALA A 161 -2.88 -4.44 -12.99
N LEU A 162 -3.35 -5.09 -11.92
CA LEU A 162 -4.45 -6.06 -12.01
C LEU A 162 -5.78 -5.40 -12.43
N ILE A 163 -6.12 -4.25 -11.86
CA ILE A 163 -7.31 -3.49 -12.28
C ILE A 163 -7.25 -3.19 -13.77
N GLN A 164 -6.10 -2.69 -14.25
CA GLN A 164 -5.93 -2.33 -15.65
C GLN A 164 -5.96 -3.53 -16.59
N SER A 165 -5.33 -4.65 -16.21
CA SER A 165 -5.26 -5.85 -17.05
C SER A 165 -6.58 -6.63 -17.13
N ARG A 166 -7.42 -6.55 -16.10
CA ARG A 166 -8.68 -7.29 -16.01
C ARG A 166 -9.91 -6.46 -16.43
N THR A 167 -9.76 -5.17 -16.66
CA THR A 167 -10.86 -4.28 -17.05
C THR A 167 -10.86 -4.07 -18.56
N PRO A 168 -11.98 -4.32 -19.27
CA PRO A 168 -12.12 -3.98 -20.68
C PRO A 168 -11.86 -2.48 -20.92
N LYS A 169 -11.22 -2.14 -22.04
CA LYS A 169 -10.90 -0.73 -22.38
C LYS A 169 -12.14 0.17 -22.39
N SER A 170 -13.30 -0.33 -22.81
CA SER A 170 -14.58 0.38 -22.84
C SER A 170 -15.14 0.73 -21.45
N GLU A 171 -14.73 0.00 -20.40
CA GLU A 171 -15.19 0.18 -19.03
C GLU A 171 -14.16 0.84 -18.11
N MET A 172 -12.93 1.02 -18.60
CA MET A 172 -11.78 1.46 -17.81
C MET A 172 -12.07 2.78 -17.05
N SER A 173 -12.61 3.78 -17.72
CA SER A 173 -12.92 5.07 -17.08
C SER A 173 -13.96 4.93 -15.96
N ARG A 174 -14.97 4.07 -16.15
CA ARG A 174 -16.00 3.79 -15.12
C ARG A 174 -15.42 3.06 -13.92
N VAL A 175 -14.54 2.08 -14.15
CA VAL A 175 -13.86 1.34 -13.06
C VAL A 175 -12.94 2.28 -12.27
N PHE A 176 -12.20 3.18 -12.94
CA PHE A 176 -11.40 4.19 -12.24
C PHE A 176 -12.25 5.22 -11.49
N ALA A 177 -13.43 5.58 -12.01
CA ALA A 177 -14.39 6.40 -11.27
C ALA A 177 -14.86 5.69 -9.98
N ALA A 178 -15.21 4.40 -10.05
CA ALA A 178 -15.56 3.60 -8.89
C ALA A 178 -14.41 3.52 -7.88
N LEU A 179 -13.19 3.30 -8.36
CA LEU A 179 -11.98 3.28 -7.54
C LEU A 179 -11.82 4.60 -6.77
N ASN A 180 -11.94 5.74 -7.44
CA ASN A 180 -11.78 7.05 -6.82
C ASN A 180 -12.87 7.34 -5.78
N ILE A 181 -14.14 6.98 -6.08
CA ILE A 181 -15.25 7.12 -5.12
C ILE A 181 -14.97 6.28 -3.86
N GLN A 182 -14.54 5.03 -4.05
CA GLN A 182 -14.25 4.14 -2.93
C GLN A 182 -13.03 4.61 -2.12
N ASN A 183 -11.96 5.05 -2.79
CA ASN A 183 -10.79 5.64 -2.15
C ASN A 183 -11.17 6.86 -1.29
N SER A 184 -11.99 7.75 -1.83
CA SER A 184 -12.48 8.93 -1.08
C SER A 184 -13.23 8.51 0.20
N GLY A 185 -14.07 7.47 0.12
CA GLY A 185 -14.75 6.93 1.29
C GLY A 185 -13.77 6.40 2.36
N PHE A 186 -12.71 5.70 1.93
CA PHE A 186 -11.68 5.20 2.83
C PHE A 186 -10.83 6.31 3.43
N ILE A 187 -10.48 7.36 2.66
CA ILE A 187 -9.77 8.54 3.13
C ILE A 187 -10.59 9.27 4.21
N VAL A 188 -11.87 9.53 3.93
CA VAL A 188 -12.77 10.16 4.91
C VAL A 188 -12.92 9.29 6.15
N GLY A 189 -13.13 7.98 5.98
CA GLY A 189 -13.20 7.02 7.09
C GLY A 189 -11.93 7.01 7.93
N ALA A 190 -10.76 7.03 7.31
CA ALA A 190 -9.46 7.10 7.99
C ALA A 190 -9.32 8.36 8.84
N ALA A 191 -9.66 9.52 8.27
CA ALA A 191 -9.62 10.79 8.99
C ALA A 191 -10.60 10.82 10.17
N MET A 192 -11.82 10.31 9.98
CA MET A 192 -12.83 10.22 11.04
C MET A 192 -12.40 9.28 12.17
N ILE A 193 -11.84 8.12 11.84
CA ILE A 193 -11.34 7.15 12.83
C ILE A 193 -10.16 7.76 13.61
N ALA A 194 -9.20 8.38 12.93
CA ALA A 194 -8.08 9.04 13.57
C ALA A 194 -8.53 10.14 14.53
N LEU A 195 -9.49 10.98 14.11
CA LEU A 195 -10.06 12.01 14.95
C LEU A 195 -10.84 11.43 16.14
N ALA A 196 -11.67 10.42 15.90
CA ALA A 196 -12.50 9.81 16.93
C ALA A 196 -11.67 9.11 18.01
N THR A 197 -10.63 8.37 17.61
CA THR A 197 -9.75 7.65 18.55
C THR A 197 -8.97 8.63 19.43
N GLN A 198 -8.49 9.74 18.89
CA GLN A 198 -7.80 10.76 19.68
C GLN A 198 -8.76 11.55 20.59
N LYS A 199 -9.95 11.96 20.07
CA LYS A 199 -10.88 12.80 20.80
C LYS A 199 -11.66 12.04 21.89
N PHE A 200 -12.11 10.82 21.61
CA PHE A 200 -13.00 10.07 22.50
C PHE A 200 -12.28 8.98 23.28
N LEU A 201 -11.25 8.34 22.70
CA LEU A 201 -10.49 7.28 23.35
C LEU A 201 -9.17 7.78 23.94
N HIS A 202 -8.83 9.05 23.70
CA HIS A 202 -7.58 9.68 24.15
C HIS A 202 -6.32 8.88 23.76
N TRP A 203 -6.35 8.23 22.60
CA TRP A 203 -5.22 7.47 22.11
C TRP A 203 -4.07 8.40 21.73
N THR A 204 -2.88 7.98 22.08
CA THR A 204 -1.64 8.62 21.58
C THR A 204 -1.42 8.25 20.11
N ILE A 205 -0.60 9.04 19.40
CA ILE A 205 -0.28 8.77 17.99
C ILE A 205 0.38 7.40 17.81
N PRO A 206 1.36 6.99 18.64
CA PRO A 206 1.90 5.62 18.57
C PRO A 206 0.86 4.53 18.76
N GLN A 207 -0.11 4.69 19.68
CA GLN A 207 -1.20 3.73 19.84
C GLN A 207 -2.07 3.62 18.59
N LEU A 208 -2.30 4.74 17.89
CA LEU A 208 -3.00 4.73 16.62
C LEU A 208 -2.19 3.99 15.55
N PHE A 209 -0.86 4.16 15.51
CA PHE A 209 0.01 3.39 14.59
C PHE A 209 0.02 1.90 14.92
N LEU A 210 -0.01 1.53 16.20
CA LEU A 210 -0.15 0.14 16.62
C LEU A 210 -1.48 -0.46 16.15
N ALA A 211 -2.59 0.26 16.36
CA ALA A 211 -3.90 -0.19 15.90
C ALA A 211 -3.93 -0.34 14.37
N LEU A 212 -3.30 0.59 13.64
CA LEU A 212 -3.15 0.53 12.20
C LEU A 212 -2.32 -0.69 11.77
N ALA A 213 -1.24 -1.00 12.47
CA ALA A 213 -0.42 -2.17 12.23
C ALA A 213 -1.20 -3.48 12.44
N ILE A 214 -1.99 -3.57 13.52
CA ILE A 214 -2.85 -4.72 13.80
C ILE A 214 -3.93 -4.86 12.73
N ALA A 215 -4.60 -3.78 12.35
CA ALA A 215 -5.59 -3.79 11.29
C ALA A 215 -4.98 -4.22 9.95
N ASN A 216 -3.76 -3.72 9.62
CA ASN A 216 -3.04 -4.14 8.43
C ASN A 216 -2.61 -5.61 8.47
N ALA A 217 -2.24 -6.13 9.64
CA ALA A 217 -1.96 -7.56 9.83
C ALA A 217 -3.18 -8.43 9.52
N VAL A 218 -4.37 -8.03 10.00
CA VAL A 218 -5.63 -8.72 9.70
C VAL A 218 -5.92 -8.71 8.19
N VAL A 219 -5.74 -7.54 7.54
CA VAL A 219 -5.89 -7.43 6.09
C VAL A 219 -4.85 -8.28 5.35
N SER A 220 -3.60 -8.33 5.83
CA SER A 220 -2.54 -9.18 5.28
C SER A 220 -2.92 -10.66 5.33
N ILE A 221 -3.41 -11.14 6.47
CA ILE A 221 -3.89 -12.52 6.64
C ILE A 221 -5.04 -12.80 5.67
N TYR A 222 -6.00 -11.89 5.56
CA TYR A 222 -7.10 -12.03 4.61
C TYR A 222 -6.61 -12.14 3.16
N ILE A 223 -5.64 -11.31 2.76
CA ILE A 223 -5.04 -11.37 1.41
C ILE A 223 -4.35 -12.72 1.19
N PHE A 224 -3.61 -13.25 2.17
CA PHE A 224 -2.99 -14.56 2.10
C PHE A 224 -4.01 -15.69 1.90
N THR A 225 -5.21 -15.58 2.49
CA THR A 225 -6.27 -16.59 2.27
C THR A 225 -6.88 -16.54 0.87
N ILE A 226 -6.82 -15.37 0.21
CA ILE A 226 -7.34 -15.20 -1.16
C ILE A 226 -6.33 -15.65 -2.23
N VAL A 227 -5.04 -15.55 -1.94
CA VAL A 227 -3.94 -15.85 -2.87
C VAL A 227 -3.00 -16.90 -2.26
N PRO A 228 -3.51 -18.11 -1.93
CA PRO A 228 -2.70 -19.15 -1.29
C PRO A 228 -1.55 -19.65 -2.18
N GLU A 229 -1.72 -19.62 -3.50
CA GLU A 229 -0.70 -20.02 -4.45
C GLU A 229 0.59 -19.20 -4.34
N PHE A 230 0.48 -17.93 -3.93
CA PHE A 230 1.64 -17.10 -3.75
C PHE A 230 2.45 -17.48 -2.51
N LEU A 231 1.79 -17.78 -1.39
CA LEU A 231 2.49 -18.24 -0.20
C LEU A 231 3.30 -19.50 -0.53
N MET A 232 2.73 -20.42 -1.28
CA MET A 232 3.41 -21.65 -1.71
C MET A 232 4.58 -21.35 -2.66
N ARG A 233 4.40 -20.45 -3.64
CA ARG A 233 5.48 -20.00 -4.54
C ARG A 233 6.60 -19.29 -3.78
N PHE A 234 6.25 -18.36 -2.87
CA PHE A 234 7.21 -17.63 -2.06
C PHE A 234 7.98 -18.57 -1.11
N LEU A 235 7.29 -19.46 -0.40
CA LEU A 235 7.94 -20.46 0.46
C LEU A 235 8.83 -21.40 -0.36
N SER A 236 8.36 -21.87 -1.49
CA SER A 236 9.17 -22.70 -2.40
C SER A 236 10.39 -21.94 -2.90
N TRP A 237 10.24 -20.68 -3.30
CA TRP A 237 11.36 -19.84 -3.73
C TRP A 237 12.39 -19.61 -2.60
N VAL A 238 11.94 -19.30 -1.38
CA VAL A 238 12.81 -19.12 -0.21
C VAL A 238 13.52 -20.42 0.14
N MET A 239 12.79 -21.54 0.17
CA MET A 239 13.38 -22.86 0.45
C MET A 239 14.39 -23.28 -0.61
N VAL A 240 14.03 -23.14 -1.87
CA VAL A 240 14.89 -23.54 -3.00
C VAL A 240 16.13 -22.66 -3.06
N ARG A 241 15.99 -21.35 -2.92
CA ARG A 241 17.12 -20.42 -2.99
C ARG A 241 17.97 -20.39 -1.71
N GLY A 242 17.34 -20.59 -0.56
CA GLY A 242 18.02 -20.62 0.74
C GLY A 242 18.68 -21.95 1.05
N LEU A 243 18.01 -23.08 0.78
CA LEU A 243 18.49 -24.42 1.13
C LEU A 243 19.28 -25.09 0.01
N TYR A 244 18.91 -24.91 -1.26
CA TYR A 244 19.39 -25.72 -2.37
C TYR A 244 20.37 -25.01 -3.32
N ARG A 245 20.71 -23.75 -3.19
CA ARG A 245 21.65 -23.01 -4.08
C ARG A 245 21.58 -23.49 -5.54
N LEU A 246 20.38 -23.62 -6.09
CA LEU A 246 20.13 -24.16 -7.44
C LEU A 246 20.87 -23.31 -8.48
N ARG A 247 21.77 -23.92 -9.23
CA ARG A 247 22.39 -23.36 -10.43
C ARG A 247 21.66 -23.93 -11.63
N LEU A 248 20.82 -23.13 -12.24
CA LEU A 248 20.10 -23.52 -13.44
C LEU A 248 21.01 -23.34 -14.65
N HIS A 249 21.24 -24.42 -15.40
CA HIS A 249 22.04 -24.42 -16.63
C HIS A 249 21.14 -24.83 -17.81
N GLY A 250 21.13 -24.02 -18.88
CA GLY A 250 20.47 -24.38 -20.12
C GLY A 250 18.97 -24.19 -20.18
N ILE A 251 18.36 -23.40 -19.32
CA ILE A 251 16.90 -23.14 -19.33
C ILE A 251 16.49 -22.46 -20.63
N GLU A 252 17.22 -21.45 -21.09
CA GLU A 252 16.90 -20.70 -22.31
C GLU A 252 16.87 -21.57 -23.58
N ALA A 253 17.58 -22.71 -23.58
CA ALA A 253 17.64 -23.60 -24.71
C ALA A 253 16.63 -24.77 -24.66
N ASN A 254 16.11 -25.10 -23.45
CA ASN A 254 15.36 -26.33 -23.25
C ASN A 254 13.95 -26.16 -22.68
N VAL A 255 13.57 -24.95 -22.28
CA VAL A 255 12.22 -24.65 -21.78
C VAL A 255 11.55 -23.69 -22.76
N PRO A 256 10.41 -24.05 -23.35
CA PRO A 256 9.67 -23.16 -24.24
C PRO A 256 9.16 -21.94 -23.46
N ASP A 257 9.23 -20.74 -24.06
CA ASP A 257 8.77 -19.48 -23.46
C ASP A 257 7.25 -19.44 -23.28
N GLU A 258 6.50 -20.25 -24.02
CA GLU A 258 5.03 -20.35 -23.95
C GLU A 258 4.58 -21.82 -23.97
N GLY A 259 3.59 -22.14 -23.12
CA GLY A 259 2.96 -23.47 -23.08
C GLY A 259 3.31 -24.28 -21.83
N ALA A 260 2.70 -25.47 -21.71
CA ALA A 260 2.97 -26.39 -20.61
C ALA A 260 4.23 -27.21 -20.91
N ALA A 261 5.22 -27.16 -20.04
CA ALA A 261 6.39 -28.04 -20.06
C ALA A 261 6.33 -29.00 -18.86
N LEU A 262 6.41 -30.28 -19.10
CA LEU A 262 6.70 -31.30 -18.09
C LEU A 262 8.23 -31.34 -17.90
N ILE A 263 8.71 -30.97 -16.75
CA ILE A 263 10.12 -31.03 -16.35
C ILE A 263 10.33 -32.25 -15.46
#